data_68c67291e08b94a0328bd0adae45b763
#
_entry.id   68c67291e08b94a0328bd0adae45b763
#
_cell.length_a   1.000
_cell.length_b   1.000
_cell.length_c   1.000
_cell.angle_alpha   90.00
_cell.angle_beta   90.00
_cell.angle_gamma   90.00
#
_symmetry.space_group_name_H-M   'P 1'
#
loop_
_entity.id
_entity.type
_entity.pdbx_description
1 polymer ?
#
loop_
_entity_poly.entity_id
_entity_poly.type
_entity_poly.pdbx_seq_one_letter_code
_entity_poly.pdbx_strand_id
1 'polypeptide(L)'
;MRLNPKWGWFAAFTAVFAVCAAYVFWGTWSPSMAPVMPDCATSYPTHWFREFLRGWLENGKFAPAEAINWIGSPYLWTEFQYAFAAYMSALGLAYFLRGRGLPRVAAYGAGLLLAFSGYWFTLFSAGHLGWFQWMTYGVFVFGLIDRALEKGKPRHWLLLGACLAWGSVRQPDLWLLFSAFSAVYFVFRLVVVLHGRVVAARNELASVASAEKGAFSPASRTLLVVRPALVSMAKGSLLALAALLAIGAASFRSAFVNDLAGRDKQIEEGQTLSANAAKDDAEKRWVFVTNWSMPPEATKEFWHHGIEGDTSCPMTLAIGTKNRNGIRPYTGRLGRPFGAKSGNYRQHSLYVGWVTCFLALLAVIMVFVKWHAPLIACLRPQTTNHEPRATILFFAIAAVVFWLFSMGRYCEPVYRLVYALPFGDYLRAPVKWHHLTEFCLCVLAGYGIWGWMYWVRAKWLSDRVKTAAVAVVVVLGAANLASDARLYCAPHRADAEMQFVDGRITQDPRGIAQLSQMHARVIGTIQGAALIEVPKARDEKVPELPSPQPLTLALGILSLVGTLSVAAYGIRKL
;
A
#
# COMPACT_ATOMS: atom_id res chain seq x y z
N MET A 1 -8.29 24.87 -28.18
CA MET A 1 -9.00 23.69 -27.64
C MET A 1 -9.20 23.85 -26.14
N ARG A 2 -10.42 23.99 -25.64
CA ARG A 2 -10.69 24.00 -24.19
C ARG A 2 -10.68 22.54 -23.70
N LEU A 3 -9.63 22.14 -23.00
CA LEU A 3 -9.58 20.81 -22.37
C LEU A 3 -10.83 20.60 -21.51
N ASN A 4 -11.44 19.42 -21.65
CA ASN A 4 -12.53 19.04 -20.74
C ASN A 4 -12.05 19.18 -19.29
N PRO A 5 -12.75 19.85 -18.39
CA PRO A 5 -12.32 20.09 -17.02
C PRO A 5 -11.96 18.81 -16.23
N LYS A 6 -12.45 17.66 -16.68
CA LYS A 6 -12.09 16.36 -16.10
C LYS A 6 -10.63 16.01 -16.37
N TRP A 7 -10.17 16.21 -17.58
CA TRP A 7 -8.81 15.91 -18.00
C TRP A 7 -7.79 16.91 -17.45
N GLY A 8 -8.20 18.18 -17.27
CA GLY A 8 -7.32 19.20 -16.68
C GLY A 8 -6.84 18.85 -15.27
N TRP A 9 -7.72 18.36 -14.41
CA TRP A 9 -7.35 17.93 -13.06
C TRP A 9 -6.49 16.67 -13.05
N PHE A 10 -6.78 15.72 -13.92
CA PHE A 10 -5.97 14.52 -14.06
C PHE A 10 -4.56 14.85 -14.56
N ALA A 11 -4.46 15.70 -15.57
CA ALA A 11 -3.17 16.16 -16.10
C ALA A 11 -2.36 16.93 -15.05
N ALA A 12 -2.99 17.84 -14.30
CA ALA A 12 -2.32 18.57 -13.23
C ALA A 12 -1.82 17.63 -12.10
N PHE A 13 -2.63 16.67 -11.69
CA PHE A 13 -2.24 15.66 -10.72
C PHE A 13 -1.04 14.84 -11.23
N THR A 14 -1.11 14.34 -12.47
CA THR A 14 -0.03 13.55 -13.08
C THR A 14 1.25 14.38 -13.20
N ALA A 15 1.15 15.66 -13.56
CA ALA A 15 2.31 16.55 -13.65
C ALA A 15 2.98 16.77 -12.28
N VAL A 16 2.19 17.06 -11.23
CA VAL A 16 2.72 17.20 -9.87
C VAL A 16 3.38 15.91 -9.40
N PHE A 17 2.72 14.77 -9.62
CA PHE A 17 3.32 13.48 -9.30
C PHE A 17 4.64 13.26 -10.04
N ALA A 18 4.68 13.50 -11.34
CA ALA A 18 5.88 13.30 -12.17
C ALA A 18 7.04 14.20 -11.71
N VAL A 19 6.78 15.45 -11.35
CA VAL A 19 7.81 16.37 -10.81
C VAL A 19 8.34 15.85 -9.48
N CYS A 20 7.46 15.43 -8.56
CA CYS A 20 7.87 14.87 -7.28
C CYS A 20 8.66 13.57 -7.46
N ALA A 21 8.20 12.65 -8.31
CA ALA A 21 8.89 11.40 -8.59
C ALA A 21 10.25 11.63 -9.27
N ALA A 22 10.33 12.54 -10.24
CA ALA A 22 11.59 12.92 -10.87
C ALA A 22 12.58 13.49 -9.83
N TYR A 23 12.09 14.28 -8.87
CA TYR A 23 12.92 14.81 -7.78
C TYR A 23 13.38 13.69 -6.84
N VAL A 24 12.49 12.76 -6.45
CA VAL A 24 12.82 11.63 -5.56
C VAL A 24 13.93 10.76 -6.17
N PHE A 25 13.81 10.40 -7.44
CA PHE A 25 14.75 9.53 -8.13
C PHE A 25 15.83 10.29 -8.93
N TRP A 26 16.01 11.60 -8.68
CA TRP A 26 17.00 12.38 -9.38
C TRP A 26 18.41 11.87 -9.14
N GLY A 27 19.12 11.55 -10.23
CA GLY A 27 20.49 11.05 -10.21
C GLY A 27 20.63 9.52 -10.15
N THR A 28 19.54 8.77 -9.96
CA THR A 28 19.54 7.30 -9.99
C THR A 28 18.86 6.74 -11.23
N TRP A 29 17.90 7.47 -11.79
CA TRP A 29 17.18 7.02 -12.98
C TRP A 29 18.03 7.15 -14.24
N SER A 30 18.75 6.09 -14.54
CA SER A 30 19.61 6.00 -15.72
C SER A 30 19.64 4.57 -16.24
N PRO A 31 19.62 4.36 -17.57
CA PRO A 31 19.75 3.02 -18.16
C PRO A 31 21.12 2.39 -17.94
N SER A 32 22.11 3.17 -17.51
CA SER A 32 23.49 2.71 -17.26
C SER A 32 23.78 2.43 -15.78
N MET A 33 22.84 2.73 -14.87
CA MET A 33 23.00 2.57 -13.42
C MET A 33 21.85 1.76 -12.85
N ALA A 34 22.13 0.96 -11.83
CA ALA A 34 21.11 0.23 -11.09
C ALA A 34 21.46 0.12 -9.60
N PRO A 35 20.47 0.28 -8.70
CA PRO A 35 20.69 0.02 -7.28
C PRO A 35 20.65 -1.48 -7.00
N VAL A 36 21.68 -1.99 -6.31
CA VAL A 36 21.70 -3.35 -5.76
C VAL A 36 21.38 -3.27 -4.28
N MET A 37 20.22 -3.75 -3.93
CA MET A 37 19.65 -3.60 -2.59
C MET A 37 19.86 -4.86 -1.76
N PRO A 38 20.15 -4.74 -0.45
CA PRO A 38 20.63 -5.87 0.36
C PRO A 38 19.61 -6.99 0.59
N ASP A 39 18.30 -6.69 0.52
CA ASP A 39 17.24 -7.68 0.75
C ASP A 39 16.63 -8.22 -0.53
N CYS A 40 16.82 -7.55 -1.61
CA CYS A 40 16.46 -8.06 -2.91
C CYS A 40 17.65 -8.87 -3.42
N ALA A 41 17.57 -10.17 -3.28
CA ALA A 41 18.37 -11.10 -4.07
C ALA A 41 17.93 -11.08 -5.55
N THR A 42 17.59 -9.93 -6.07
CA THR A 42 17.37 -9.76 -7.49
C THR A 42 18.73 -9.74 -8.15
N SER A 43 19.17 -10.94 -8.55
CA SER A 43 20.07 -11.01 -9.68
C SER A 43 19.39 -10.19 -10.79
N TYR A 44 20.06 -9.19 -11.28
CA TYR A 44 19.67 -8.50 -12.50
C TYR A 44 20.31 -9.26 -13.67
N PRO A 45 19.67 -10.33 -14.18
CA PRO A 45 20.28 -11.18 -15.18
C PRO A 45 20.36 -10.45 -16.52
N THR A 46 21.44 -10.66 -17.24
CA THR A 46 21.58 -10.20 -18.61
C THR A 46 20.51 -10.80 -19.53
N HIS A 47 20.06 -12.03 -19.21
CA HIS A 47 18.95 -12.71 -19.87
C HIS A 47 17.61 -12.53 -19.15
N TRP A 48 17.28 -11.29 -18.75
CA TRP A 48 16.14 -10.91 -17.93
C TRP A 48 14.78 -11.52 -18.36
N PHE A 49 14.50 -11.57 -19.66
CA PHE A 49 13.25 -12.14 -20.17
C PHE A 49 13.18 -13.65 -19.92
N ARG A 50 14.29 -14.35 -20.10
CA ARG A 50 14.37 -15.80 -19.89
C ARG A 50 14.30 -16.16 -18.41
N GLU A 51 14.95 -15.39 -17.55
CA GLU A 51 14.82 -15.54 -16.10
C GLU A 51 13.41 -15.22 -15.60
N PHE A 52 12.77 -14.23 -16.18
CA PHE A 52 11.39 -13.94 -15.89
C PHE A 52 10.47 -15.08 -16.32
N LEU A 53 10.63 -15.60 -17.53
CA LEU A 53 9.89 -16.76 -18.04
C LEU A 53 10.13 -18.01 -17.18
N ARG A 54 11.38 -18.22 -16.76
CA ARG A 54 11.74 -19.29 -15.81
C ARG A 54 10.98 -19.13 -14.50
N GLY A 55 11.01 -17.96 -13.87
CA GLY A 55 10.28 -17.69 -12.63
C GLY A 55 8.77 -17.90 -12.77
N TRP A 56 8.19 -17.55 -13.94
CA TRP A 56 6.78 -17.81 -14.21
C TRP A 56 6.50 -19.32 -14.36
N LEU A 57 7.33 -20.05 -15.08
CA LEU A 57 7.18 -21.51 -15.24
C LEU A 57 7.34 -22.25 -13.92
N GLU A 58 8.24 -21.78 -13.02
CA GLU A 58 8.45 -22.37 -11.69
C GLU A 58 7.31 -22.10 -10.72
N ASN A 59 6.71 -20.91 -10.76
CA ASN A 59 5.77 -20.44 -9.75
C ASN A 59 4.33 -20.25 -10.24
N GLY A 60 4.11 -20.11 -11.54
CA GLY A 60 2.79 -19.86 -12.13
C GLY A 60 2.14 -18.52 -11.78
N LYS A 61 2.88 -17.59 -11.15
CA LYS A 61 2.36 -16.29 -10.67
C LYS A 61 2.42 -15.23 -11.77
N PHE A 62 1.33 -14.48 -11.97
CA PHE A 62 1.28 -13.37 -12.92
C PHE A 62 0.41 -12.22 -12.40
N ALA A 63 0.90 -10.99 -12.56
CA ALA A 63 0.13 -9.77 -12.39
C ALA A 63 0.47 -8.77 -13.50
N PRO A 64 -0.47 -7.89 -13.94
CA PRO A 64 -0.24 -6.99 -15.08
C PRO A 64 0.95 -6.06 -14.94
N ALA A 65 1.26 -5.58 -13.72
CA ALA A 65 2.42 -4.74 -13.48
C ALA A 65 3.75 -5.44 -13.79
N GLU A 66 3.78 -6.78 -13.75
CA GLU A 66 4.96 -7.56 -14.08
C GLU A 66 5.23 -7.61 -15.59
N ALA A 67 4.23 -7.29 -16.42
CA ALA A 67 4.42 -7.20 -17.86
C ALA A 67 5.48 -6.15 -18.24
N ILE A 68 5.76 -5.16 -17.37
CA ILE A 68 6.85 -4.22 -17.55
C ILE A 68 8.20 -4.96 -17.66
N ASN A 69 8.39 -6.01 -16.89
CA ASN A 69 9.60 -6.84 -16.95
C ASN A 69 9.71 -7.67 -18.25
N TRP A 70 8.62 -7.79 -19.01
CA TRP A 70 8.62 -8.45 -20.31
C TRP A 70 9.05 -7.52 -21.45
N ILE A 71 8.95 -6.20 -21.22
CA ILE A 71 9.19 -5.18 -22.25
C ILE A 71 10.64 -4.69 -22.23
N GLY A 72 11.33 -4.81 -21.07
CA GLY A 72 12.67 -4.29 -20.95
C GLY A 72 13.44 -4.83 -19.75
N SER A 73 14.74 -4.48 -19.70
CA SER A 73 15.64 -4.91 -18.62
C SER A 73 15.15 -4.43 -17.24
N PRO A 74 15.23 -5.27 -16.19
CA PRO A 74 14.97 -4.85 -14.81
C PRO A 74 15.80 -3.65 -14.39
N TYR A 75 17.03 -3.51 -14.88
CA TYR A 75 17.89 -2.35 -14.61
C TYR A 75 17.23 -1.04 -15.05
N LEU A 76 16.62 -1.05 -16.24
CA LEU A 76 15.97 0.14 -16.80
C LEU A 76 14.69 0.50 -16.05
N TRP A 77 13.99 -0.48 -15.52
CA TRP A 77 12.64 -0.30 -14.96
C TRP A 77 12.59 -0.29 -13.44
N THR A 78 13.71 -0.43 -12.73
CA THR A 78 13.69 -0.55 -11.27
C THR A 78 12.99 0.63 -10.60
N GLU A 79 13.48 1.85 -10.77
CA GLU A 79 12.87 3.03 -10.16
C GLU A 79 11.50 3.33 -10.74
N PHE A 80 11.31 3.06 -12.03
CA PHE A 80 10.01 3.21 -12.68
C PHE A 80 8.95 2.31 -12.04
N GLN A 81 9.28 1.09 -11.65
CA GLN A 81 8.33 0.19 -10.98
C GLN A 81 7.88 0.74 -9.62
N TYR A 82 8.80 1.33 -8.85
CA TYR A 82 8.46 2.01 -7.59
C TYR A 82 7.59 3.24 -7.83
N ALA A 83 7.99 4.11 -8.76
CA ALA A 83 7.21 5.29 -9.12
C ALA A 83 5.83 4.92 -9.67
N PHE A 84 5.75 3.89 -10.51
CA PHE A 84 4.49 3.40 -11.07
C PHE A 84 3.55 2.87 -9.98
N ALA A 85 4.06 2.08 -9.04
CA ALA A 85 3.27 1.57 -7.93
C ALA A 85 2.74 2.71 -7.03
N ALA A 86 3.58 3.70 -6.72
CA ALA A 86 3.18 4.88 -5.98
C ALA A 86 2.10 5.70 -6.74
N TYR A 87 2.26 5.88 -8.05
CA TYR A 87 1.26 6.54 -8.89
C TYR A 87 -0.07 5.81 -8.91
N MET A 88 -0.04 4.48 -9.07
CA MET A 88 -1.25 3.68 -9.06
C MET A 88 -1.95 3.69 -7.69
N SER A 89 -1.20 3.72 -6.59
CA SER A 89 -1.78 3.87 -5.25
C SER A 89 -2.50 5.20 -5.09
N ALA A 90 -1.89 6.29 -5.59
CA ALA A 90 -2.50 7.62 -5.59
C ALA A 90 -3.80 7.66 -6.42
N LEU A 91 -3.78 7.05 -7.60
CA LEU A 91 -4.97 6.92 -8.44
C LEU A 91 -6.05 6.04 -7.78
N GLY A 92 -5.65 4.96 -7.12
CA GLY A 92 -6.56 4.08 -6.38
C GLY A 92 -7.29 4.82 -5.27
N LEU A 93 -6.55 5.61 -4.48
CA LEU A 93 -7.16 6.44 -3.43
C LEU A 93 -8.05 7.53 -4.01
N ALA A 94 -7.60 8.21 -5.07
CA ALA A 94 -8.43 9.21 -5.75
C ALA A 94 -9.71 8.58 -6.33
N TYR A 95 -9.61 7.39 -6.93
CA TYR A 95 -10.75 6.64 -7.44
C TYR A 95 -11.74 6.28 -6.32
N PHE A 96 -11.26 5.85 -5.17
CA PHE A 96 -12.08 5.57 -3.99
C PHE A 96 -12.80 6.83 -3.50
N LEU A 97 -12.06 7.90 -3.19
CA LEU A 97 -12.61 9.14 -2.66
C LEU A 97 -13.54 9.85 -3.65
N ARG A 98 -13.26 9.79 -4.95
CA ARG A 98 -14.18 10.27 -5.99
C ARG A 98 -15.49 9.47 -6.01
N GLY A 99 -15.40 8.16 -5.79
CA GLY A 99 -16.58 7.31 -5.60
C GLY A 99 -17.44 7.74 -4.42
N ARG A 100 -16.79 8.26 -3.37
CA ARG A 100 -17.45 8.79 -2.15
C ARG A 100 -17.96 10.23 -2.30
N GLY A 101 -17.86 10.83 -3.49
CA GLY A 101 -18.38 12.17 -3.78
C GLY A 101 -17.44 13.32 -3.46
N LEU A 102 -16.21 13.06 -3.00
CA LEU A 102 -15.27 14.15 -2.69
C LEU A 102 -14.89 14.94 -3.95
N PRO A 103 -14.64 16.25 -3.84
CA PRO A 103 -14.16 17.07 -4.95
C PRO A 103 -12.79 16.57 -5.45
N ARG A 104 -12.45 16.87 -6.71
CA ARG A 104 -11.22 16.37 -7.34
C ARG A 104 -9.97 16.75 -6.58
N VAL A 105 -9.87 18.03 -6.15
CA VAL A 105 -8.71 18.50 -5.39
C VAL A 105 -8.50 17.69 -4.11
N ALA A 106 -9.56 17.33 -3.40
CA ALA A 106 -9.48 16.52 -2.19
C ALA A 106 -9.06 15.07 -2.50
N ALA A 107 -9.67 14.47 -3.52
CA ALA A 107 -9.39 13.09 -3.88
C ALA A 107 -7.97 12.90 -4.45
N TYR A 108 -7.57 13.74 -5.40
CA TYR A 108 -6.22 13.68 -5.98
C TYR A 108 -5.16 14.16 -4.99
N GLY A 109 -5.48 15.14 -4.14
CA GLY A 109 -4.60 15.61 -3.09
C GLY A 109 -4.28 14.51 -2.07
N ALA A 110 -5.29 13.82 -1.57
CA ALA A 110 -5.09 12.68 -0.68
C ALA A 110 -4.26 11.56 -1.36
N GLY A 111 -4.48 11.33 -2.67
CA GLY A 111 -3.68 10.41 -3.45
C GLY A 111 -2.20 10.79 -3.49
N LEU A 112 -1.87 12.07 -3.71
CA LEU A 112 -0.48 12.54 -3.69
C LEU A 112 0.17 12.36 -2.31
N LEU A 113 -0.56 12.62 -1.22
CA LEU A 113 -0.05 12.41 0.13
C LEU A 113 0.25 10.93 0.39
N LEU A 114 -0.60 10.00 -0.08
CA LEU A 114 -0.34 8.57 0.02
C LEU A 114 0.87 8.13 -0.82
N ALA A 115 1.00 8.64 -2.04
CA ALA A 115 2.04 8.23 -2.98
C ALA A 115 3.45 8.49 -2.47
N PHE A 116 3.64 9.55 -1.67
CA PHE A 116 4.95 9.98 -1.16
C PHE A 116 5.10 9.79 0.34
N SER A 117 4.20 9.08 1.00
CA SER A 117 4.32 8.76 2.42
C SER A 117 5.65 8.04 2.72
N GLY A 118 6.37 8.50 3.75
CA GLY A 118 7.79 8.17 3.94
C GLY A 118 8.05 6.70 4.23
N TYR A 119 7.12 6.01 4.90
CA TYR A 119 7.30 4.60 5.25
C TYR A 119 7.48 3.69 4.01
N TRP A 120 6.80 3.97 2.90
CA TRP A 120 6.97 3.22 1.66
C TRP A 120 8.40 3.34 1.13
N PHE A 121 8.96 4.54 1.14
CA PHE A 121 10.27 4.79 0.56
C PHE A 121 11.43 4.24 1.39
N THR A 122 11.24 4.05 2.70
CA THR A 122 12.24 3.34 3.52
C THR A 122 12.47 1.91 3.05
N LEU A 123 11.46 1.32 2.44
CA LEU A 123 11.52 -0.02 1.89
C LEU A 123 12.18 -0.07 0.51
N PHE A 124 12.32 1.08 -0.16
CA PHE A 124 13.04 1.18 -1.43
C PHE A 124 14.51 0.81 -1.26
N SER A 125 15.21 1.42 -0.30
CA SER A 125 16.62 1.13 -0.05
C SER A 125 16.90 -0.31 0.40
N ALA A 126 15.89 -0.98 0.94
CA ALA A 126 15.96 -2.40 1.28
C ALA A 126 15.66 -3.34 0.10
N GLY A 127 15.05 -2.84 -0.97
CA GLY A 127 14.68 -3.63 -2.14
C GLY A 127 13.32 -4.34 -2.05
N HIS A 128 12.44 -3.90 -1.17
CA HIS A 128 11.11 -4.49 -1.00
C HIS A 128 10.12 -4.02 -2.07
N LEU A 129 10.44 -4.22 -3.36
CA LEU A 129 9.58 -3.87 -4.47
C LEU A 129 8.19 -4.52 -4.38
N GLY A 130 8.10 -5.75 -3.87
CA GLY A 130 6.83 -6.45 -3.70
C GLY A 130 5.80 -5.69 -2.85
N TRP A 131 6.26 -4.90 -1.88
CA TRP A 131 5.40 -4.05 -1.06
C TRP A 131 4.77 -2.92 -1.87
N PHE A 132 5.55 -2.28 -2.74
CA PHE A 132 5.05 -1.26 -3.67
C PHE A 132 4.10 -1.86 -4.71
N GLN A 133 4.44 -3.03 -5.26
CA GLN A 133 3.60 -3.69 -6.26
C GLN A 133 2.23 -4.06 -5.72
N TRP A 134 2.13 -4.39 -4.44
CA TRP A 134 0.83 -4.60 -3.80
C TRP A 134 -0.03 -3.32 -3.86
N MET A 135 0.55 -2.13 -3.62
CA MET A 135 -0.17 -0.84 -3.68
C MET A 135 -0.78 -0.55 -5.04
N THR A 136 -0.19 -1.07 -6.10
CA THR A 136 -0.70 -0.91 -7.48
C THR A 136 -2.16 -1.35 -7.60
N TYR A 137 -2.57 -2.36 -6.84
CA TYR A 137 -3.89 -2.96 -6.92
C TYR A 137 -4.73 -2.79 -5.66
N GLY A 138 -4.10 -2.94 -4.50
CA GLY A 138 -4.79 -3.05 -3.22
C GLY A 138 -5.61 -1.82 -2.85
N VAL A 139 -5.14 -0.63 -3.17
CA VAL A 139 -5.86 0.61 -2.87
C VAL A 139 -7.15 0.74 -3.69
N PHE A 140 -7.20 0.18 -4.91
CA PHE A 140 -8.42 0.18 -5.73
C PHE A 140 -9.55 -0.68 -5.13
N VAL A 141 -9.21 -1.68 -4.32
CA VAL A 141 -10.17 -2.62 -3.72
C VAL A 141 -11.29 -1.87 -2.98
N PHE A 142 -10.98 -0.84 -2.21
CA PHE A 142 -11.96 -0.05 -1.45
C PHE A 142 -12.96 0.65 -2.36
N GLY A 143 -12.50 1.28 -3.42
CA GLY A 143 -13.38 1.94 -4.40
C GLY A 143 -14.18 0.94 -5.25
N LEU A 144 -13.66 -0.25 -5.47
CA LEU A 144 -14.37 -1.32 -6.18
C LEU A 144 -15.45 -1.95 -5.31
N ILE A 145 -15.23 -2.11 -3.99
CA ILE A 145 -16.24 -2.53 -3.02
C ILE A 145 -17.44 -1.58 -3.07
N ASP A 146 -17.21 -0.26 -2.97
CA ASP A 146 -18.29 0.72 -3.04
C ASP A 146 -19.11 0.58 -4.32
N ARG A 147 -18.42 0.54 -5.47
CA ARG A 147 -19.11 0.45 -6.77
C ARG A 147 -19.80 -0.89 -7.00
N ALA A 148 -19.24 -1.97 -6.48
CA ALA A 148 -19.84 -3.30 -6.57
C ALA A 148 -21.14 -3.36 -5.78
N LEU A 149 -21.14 -2.84 -4.54
CA LEU A 149 -22.32 -2.83 -3.66
C LEU A 149 -23.41 -1.83 -4.13
N GLU A 150 -23.00 -0.65 -4.61
CA GLU A 150 -23.93 0.40 -5.02
C GLU A 150 -24.54 0.16 -6.40
N LYS A 151 -23.68 -0.18 -7.37
CA LYS A 151 -24.08 -0.30 -8.78
C LYS A 151 -24.43 -1.72 -9.21
N GLY A 152 -23.95 -2.75 -8.48
CA GLY A 152 -24.22 -4.17 -8.76
C GLY A 152 -23.70 -4.69 -10.10
N LYS A 153 -22.88 -3.89 -10.84
CA LYS A 153 -22.43 -4.27 -12.19
C LYS A 153 -21.37 -5.37 -12.13
N PRO A 154 -21.47 -6.45 -12.93
CA PRO A 154 -20.53 -7.58 -12.90
C PRO A 154 -19.07 -7.17 -13.05
N ARG A 155 -18.76 -6.14 -13.85
CA ARG A 155 -17.40 -5.64 -14.04
C ARG A 155 -16.73 -5.18 -12.75
N HIS A 156 -17.48 -4.58 -11.80
CA HIS A 156 -16.91 -4.11 -10.54
C HIS A 156 -16.53 -5.30 -9.63
N TRP A 157 -17.35 -6.35 -9.65
CA TRP A 157 -17.09 -7.59 -8.93
C TRP A 157 -15.90 -8.36 -9.50
N LEU A 158 -15.82 -8.49 -10.83
CA LEU A 158 -14.68 -9.10 -11.50
C LEU A 158 -13.37 -8.37 -11.22
N LEU A 159 -13.39 -7.03 -11.35
CA LEU A 159 -12.21 -6.22 -11.05
C LEU A 159 -11.82 -6.26 -9.57
N LEU A 160 -12.78 -6.35 -8.66
CA LEU A 160 -12.53 -6.53 -7.23
C LEU A 160 -11.77 -7.84 -6.98
N GLY A 161 -12.25 -8.97 -7.51
CA GLY A 161 -11.59 -10.25 -7.41
C GLY A 161 -10.20 -10.26 -8.06
N ALA A 162 -10.06 -9.64 -9.23
CA ALA A 162 -8.79 -9.53 -9.92
C ALA A 162 -7.76 -8.68 -9.16
N CYS A 163 -8.15 -7.51 -8.64
CA CYS A 163 -7.24 -6.67 -7.83
C CYS A 163 -6.76 -7.38 -6.56
N LEU A 164 -7.65 -8.12 -5.90
CA LEU A 164 -7.26 -8.97 -4.76
C LEU A 164 -6.29 -10.06 -5.19
N ALA A 165 -6.53 -10.74 -6.32
CA ALA A 165 -5.64 -11.77 -6.84
C ALA A 165 -4.26 -11.22 -7.23
N TRP A 166 -4.21 -10.15 -8.01
CA TRP A 166 -2.95 -9.53 -8.44
C TRP A 166 -2.12 -9.02 -7.26
N GLY A 167 -2.78 -8.49 -6.23
CA GLY A 167 -2.11 -8.05 -5.01
C GLY A 167 -1.40 -9.18 -4.25
N SER A 168 -1.86 -10.43 -4.37
CA SER A 168 -1.27 -11.58 -3.68
C SER A 168 0.06 -12.07 -4.29
N VAL A 169 0.40 -11.64 -5.51
CA VAL A 169 1.51 -12.21 -6.30
C VAL A 169 2.87 -12.04 -5.64
N ARG A 170 3.14 -10.89 -5.03
CA ARG A 170 4.49 -10.52 -4.57
C ARG A 170 4.67 -10.47 -3.06
N GLN A 171 3.65 -10.06 -2.31
CA GLN A 171 3.77 -9.84 -0.87
C GLN A 171 2.55 -10.37 -0.10
N PRO A 172 2.54 -11.67 0.21
CA PRO A 172 1.37 -12.32 0.81
C PRO A 172 0.99 -11.76 2.19
N ASP A 173 1.96 -11.34 3.00
CA ASP A 173 1.69 -10.76 4.33
C ASP A 173 0.86 -9.50 4.24
N LEU A 174 1.33 -8.55 3.42
CA LEU A 174 0.68 -7.25 3.27
C LEU A 174 -0.67 -7.42 2.58
N TRP A 175 -0.73 -8.32 1.60
CA TRP A 175 -1.98 -8.72 0.96
C TRP A 175 -3.00 -9.23 1.99
N LEU A 176 -2.57 -10.09 2.92
CA LEU A 176 -3.45 -10.63 3.96
C LEU A 176 -4.00 -9.53 4.86
N LEU A 177 -3.13 -8.60 5.33
CA LEU A 177 -3.53 -7.49 6.18
C LEU A 177 -4.58 -6.59 5.51
N PHE A 178 -4.30 -6.16 4.29
CA PHE A 178 -5.23 -5.30 3.55
C PHE A 178 -6.49 -6.03 3.09
N SER A 179 -6.40 -7.32 2.76
CA SER A 179 -7.58 -8.12 2.42
C SER A 179 -8.50 -8.29 3.63
N ALA A 180 -7.96 -8.56 4.81
CA ALA A 180 -8.71 -8.61 6.05
C ALA A 180 -9.39 -7.26 6.33
N PHE A 181 -8.66 -6.14 6.20
CA PHE A 181 -9.25 -4.82 6.35
C PHE A 181 -10.32 -4.52 5.30
N SER A 182 -10.08 -4.89 4.05
CA SER A 182 -11.07 -4.71 2.99
C SER A 182 -12.35 -5.53 3.21
N ALA A 183 -12.23 -6.71 3.83
CA ALA A 183 -13.38 -7.53 4.23
C ALA A 183 -14.19 -6.83 5.35
N VAL A 184 -13.54 -6.26 6.37
CA VAL A 184 -14.20 -5.46 7.40
C VAL A 184 -14.88 -4.24 6.79
N TYR A 185 -14.20 -3.55 5.85
CA TYR A 185 -14.78 -2.44 5.11
C TYR A 185 -15.97 -2.87 4.26
N PHE A 186 -15.89 -4.04 3.61
CA PHE A 186 -17.02 -4.59 2.84
C PHE A 186 -18.25 -4.79 3.72
N VAL A 187 -18.09 -5.40 4.90
CA VAL A 187 -19.19 -5.60 5.85
C VAL A 187 -19.78 -4.25 6.30
N PHE A 188 -18.93 -3.31 6.68
CA PHE A 188 -19.36 -1.95 7.03
C PHE A 188 -20.18 -1.31 5.90
N ARG A 189 -19.70 -1.38 4.66
CA ARG A 189 -20.38 -0.80 3.51
C ARG A 189 -21.67 -1.54 3.16
N LEU A 190 -21.66 -2.85 3.29
CA LEU A 190 -22.87 -3.67 3.10
C LEU A 190 -23.99 -3.21 4.03
N VAL A 191 -23.70 -3.04 5.32
CA VAL A 191 -24.66 -2.56 6.32
C VAL A 191 -25.18 -1.17 5.95
N VAL A 192 -24.29 -0.23 5.60
CA VAL A 192 -24.68 1.14 5.21
C VAL A 192 -25.56 1.15 3.97
N VAL A 193 -25.20 0.38 2.94
CA VAL A 193 -25.98 0.30 1.68
C VAL A 193 -27.35 -0.35 1.90
N LEU A 194 -27.41 -1.42 2.67
CA LEU A 194 -28.68 -2.09 2.99
C LEU A 194 -29.58 -1.19 3.84
N HIS A 195 -29.02 -0.54 4.87
CA HIS A 195 -29.77 0.42 5.68
C HIS A 195 -30.36 1.55 4.83
N GLY A 196 -29.54 2.15 3.96
CA GLY A 196 -30.00 3.19 3.03
C GLY A 196 -31.14 2.73 2.12
N ARG A 197 -31.06 1.50 1.59
CA ARG A 197 -32.14 0.92 0.77
C ARG A 197 -33.43 0.68 1.57
N VAL A 198 -33.30 0.21 2.80
CA VAL A 198 -34.47 0.00 3.69
C VAL A 198 -35.16 1.33 4.01
N VAL A 199 -34.36 2.37 4.33
CA VAL A 199 -34.91 3.72 4.60
C VAL A 199 -35.56 4.30 3.37
N ALA A 200 -34.96 4.19 2.19
CA ALA A 200 -35.55 4.66 0.93
C ALA A 200 -36.86 3.94 0.64
N ALA A 201 -36.90 2.61 0.77
CA ALA A 201 -38.10 1.82 0.58
C ALA A 201 -39.24 2.20 1.56
N ARG A 202 -38.91 2.45 2.83
CA ARG A 202 -39.88 2.92 3.83
C ARG A 202 -40.47 4.29 3.47
N ASN A 203 -39.64 5.23 3.02
CA ASN A 203 -40.09 6.57 2.62
C ASN A 203 -41.00 6.52 1.37
N GLU A 204 -40.64 5.69 0.39
CA GLU A 204 -41.43 5.47 -0.81
C GLU A 204 -42.79 4.84 -0.48
N LEU A 205 -42.78 3.86 0.43
CA LEU A 205 -44.01 3.24 0.93
C LEU A 205 -44.87 4.18 1.74
N ALA A 206 -44.30 5.07 2.55
CA ALA A 206 -45.05 6.08 3.29
C ALA A 206 -45.76 7.07 2.34
N SER A 207 -45.11 7.43 1.22
CA SER A 207 -45.73 8.27 0.20
C SER A 207 -46.85 7.58 -0.56
N VAL A 208 -46.76 6.26 -0.82
CA VAL A 208 -47.79 5.47 -1.49
C VAL A 208 -48.93 5.10 -0.52
N ALA A 209 -48.61 4.80 0.75
CA ALA A 209 -49.62 4.45 1.76
C ALA A 209 -50.54 5.63 2.13
N SER A 210 -50.10 6.87 1.88
CA SER A 210 -50.99 8.04 1.96
C SER A 210 -52.01 8.08 0.81
N ALA A 211 -51.76 7.34 -0.28
CA ALA A 211 -52.65 7.30 -1.46
C ALA A 211 -53.54 6.05 -1.51
N GLU A 212 -53.15 4.91 -0.93
CA GLU A 212 -53.89 3.66 -0.98
C GLU A 212 -53.99 2.97 0.38
N LYS A 213 -55.21 2.81 0.89
CA LYS A 213 -55.50 1.99 2.08
C LYS A 213 -55.54 0.51 1.67
N GLY A 214 -54.46 -0.24 1.91
CA GLY A 214 -54.58 -1.69 1.94
C GLY A 214 -53.41 -2.55 1.49
N ALA A 215 -53.20 -3.63 2.18
CA ALA A 215 -52.85 -4.99 1.80
C ALA A 215 -51.48 -5.61 2.20
N PHE A 216 -50.41 -4.89 2.51
CA PHE A 216 -49.18 -5.59 2.90
C PHE A 216 -48.59 -5.09 4.24
N SER A 217 -48.09 -6.01 5.06
CA SER A 217 -47.39 -5.64 6.29
C SER A 217 -46.08 -4.90 5.97
N PRO A 218 -45.64 -3.95 6.81
CA PRO A 218 -44.37 -3.23 6.60
C PRO A 218 -43.17 -4.16 6.48
N ALA A 219 -43.15 -5.29 7.17
CA ALA A 219 -42.10 -6.29 7.14
C ALA A 219 -42.01 -7.00 5.78
N SER A 220 -43.16 -7.44 5.22
CA SER A 220 -43.21 -8.14 3.92
C SER A 220 -42.73 -7.23 2.79
N ARG A 221 -43.06 -5.95 2.85
CA ARG A 221 -42.66 -4.95 1.83
C ARG A 221 -41.16 -4.65 1.90
N THR A 222 -40.57 -4.56 3.11
CA THR A 222 -39.13 -4.39 3.29
C THR A 222 -38.36 -5.59 2.71
N LEU A 223 -38.86 -6.80 2.92
CA LEU A 223 -38.26 -8.03 2.40
C LEU A 223 -38.27 -8.08 0.86
N LEU A 224 -39.31 -7.59 0.21
CA LEU A 224 -39.44 -7.53 -1.25
C LEU A 224 -38.38 -6.61 -1.90
N VAL A 225 -37.97 -5.53 -1.23
CA VAL A 225 -36.94 -4.61 -1.74
C VAL A 225 -35.53 -5.10 -1.44
N VAL A 226 -35.33 -5.69 -0.26
CA VAL A 226 -33.96 -6.12 0.19
C VAL A 226 -33.53 -7.43 -0.47
N ARG A 227 -34.44 -8.38 -0.68
CA ARG A 227 -34.15 -9.71 -1.26
C ARG A 227 -33.47 -9.66 -2.63
N PRO A 228 -33.95 -8.92 -3.65
CA PRO A 228 -33.27 -8.82 -4.95
C PRO A 228 -31.87 -8.22 -4.83
N ALA A 229 -31.69 -7.25 -3.93
CA ALA A 229 -30.39 -6.65 -3.67
C ALA A 229 -29.41 -7.65 -3.08
N LEU A 230 -29.83 -8.42 -2.07
CA LEU A 230 -28.99 -9.47 -1.47
C LEU A 230 -28.63 -10.56 -2.48
N VAL A 231 -29.57 -11.00 -3.30
CA VAL A 231 -29.31 -12.00 -4.36
C VAL A 231 -28.29 -11.47 -5.38
N SER A 232 -28.45 -10.20 -5.81
CA SER A 232 -27.48 -9.55 -6.72
C SER A 232 -26.09 -9.45 -6.10
N MET A 233 -26.00 -9.07 -4.83
CA MET A 233 -24.75 -8.98 -4.10
C MET A 233 -24.10 -10.36 -3.90
N ALA A 234 -24.87 -11.39 -3.56
CA ALA A 234 -24.38 -12.76 -3.45
C ALA A 234 -23.82 -13.28 -4.78
N LYS A 235 -24.55 -13.12 -5.88
CA LYS A 235 -24.06 -13.46 -7.23
C LYS A 235 -22.78 -12.70 -7.58
N GLY A 236 -22.73 -11.42 -7.27
CA GLY A 236 -21.56 -10.59 -7.49
C GLY A 236 -20.35 -11.05 -6.65
N SER A 237 -20.56 -11.37 -5.37
CA SER A 237 -19.50 -11.89 -4.49
C SER A 237 -18.95 -13.23 -4.98
N LEU A 238 -19.81 -14.12 -5.48
CA LEU A 238 -19.38 -15.37 -6.12
C LEU A 238 -18.53 -15.11 -7.37
N LEU A 239 -18.89 -14.12 -8.17
CA LEU A 239 -18.14 -13.71 -9.35
C LEU A 239 -16.76 -13.14 -8.98
N ALA A 240 -16.69 -12.31 -7.92
CA ALA A 240 -15.42 -11.81 -7.40
C ALA A 240 -14.54 -12.95 -6.85
N LEU A 241 -15.13 -13.89 -6.11
CA LEU A 241 -14.43 -15.05 -5.60
C LEU A 241 -13.91 -15.94 -6.74
N ALA A 242 -14.71 -16.18 -7.78
CA ALA A 242 -14.28 -16.93 -8.95
C ALA A 242 -13.07 -16.27 -9.66
N ALA A 243 -13.10 -14.93 -9.83
CA ALA A 243 -11.97 -14.20 -10.39
C ALA A 243 -10.74 -14.25 -9.48
N LEU A 244 -10.92 -14.10 -8.15
CA LEU A 244 -9.87 -14.21 -7.16
C LEU A 244 -9.19 -15.59 -7.22
N LEU A 245 -9.97 -16.66 -7.24
CA LEU A 245 -9.44 -18.02 -7.27
C LEU A 245 -8.80 -18.35 -8.62
N ALA A 246 -9.42 -17.99 -9.75
CA ALA A 246 -8.86 -18.27 -11.06
C ALA A 246 -7.51 -17.57 -11.29
N ILE A 247 -7.36 -16.31 -10.86
CA ILE A 247 -6.14 -15.52 -11.08
C ILE A 247 -5.12 -15.79 -9.96
N GLY A 248 -5.57 -15.92 -8.71
CA GLY A 248 -4.72 -16.00 -7.51
C GLY A 248 -4.28 -17.41 -7.12
N ALA A 249 -4.80 -18.47 -7.74
CA ALA A 249 -4.57 -19.86 -7.30
C ALA A 249 -3.08 -20.23 -7.17
N ALA A 250 -2.24 -19.82 -8.13
CA ALA A 250 -0.80 -20.06 -8.08
C ALA A 250 -0.13 -19.35 -6.90
N SER A 251 -0.54 -18.10 -6.62
CA SER A 251 -0.02 -17.30 -5.49
C SER A 251 -0.42 -17.91 -4.16
N PHE A 252 -1.67 -18.35 -4.01
CA PHE A 252 -2.14 -18.99 -2.79
C PHE A 252 -1.43 -20.30 -2.53
N ARG A 253 -1.30 -21.16 -3.57
CA ARG A 253 -0.52 -22.39 -3.43
C ARG A 253 0.91 -22.11 -2.98
N SER A 254 1.58 -21.15 -3.60
CA SER A 254 2.95 -20.78 -3.21
C SER A 254 3.02 -20.24 -1.78
N ALA A 255 2.08 -19.39 -1.36
CA ALA A 255 2.03 -18.86 0.00
C ALA A 255 1.84 -19.99 1.02
N PHE A 256 0.91 -20.92 0.79
CA PHE A 256 0.66 -22.04 1.70
C PHE A 256 1.81 -23.05 1.73
N VAL A 257 2.39 -23.39 0.58
CA VAL A 257 3.41 -24.46 0.51
C VAL A 257 4.81 -23.94 0.86
N ASN A 258 5.18 -22.75 0.39
CA ASN A 258 6.54 -22.23 0.50
C ASN A 258 6.71 -21.23 1.65
N ASP A 259 5.79 -20.26 1.77
CA ASP A 259 5.98 -19.17 2.72
C ASP A 259 5.70 -19.61 4.16
N LEU A 260 4.66 -20.43 4.40
CA LEU A 260 4.37 -20.94 5.74
C LEU A 260 5.45 -21.94 6.19
N ALA A 261 5.81 -22.92 5.34
CA ALA A 261 6.87 -23.88 5.65
C ALA A 261 8.23 -23.19 5.85
N GLY A 262 8.54 -22.17 5.04
CA GLY A 262 9.74 -21.36 5.21
C GLY A 262 9.78 -20.60 6.53
N ARG A 263 8.65 -20.18 7.07
CA ARG A 263 8.57 -19.51 8.38
C ARG A 263 8.75 -20.47 9.54
N ASP A 264 8.14 -21.63 9.49
CA ASP A 264 8.37 -22.66 10.51
C ASP A 264 9.86 -23.00 10.59
N LYS A 265 10.52 -23.21 9.46
CA LYS A 265 11.96 -23.42 9.39
C LYS A 265 12.76 -22.23 9.97
N GLN A 266 12.38 -20.97 9.70
CA GLN A 266 13.02 -19.79 10.29
C GLN A 266 12.86 -19.71 11.82
N ILE A 267 11.74 -20.18 12.35
CA ILE A 267 11.50 -20.25 13.79
C ILE A 267 12.36 -21.35 14.41
N GLU A 268 12.41 -22.53 13.80
CA GLU A 268 13.20 -23.68 14.25
C GLU A 268 14.69 -23.41 14.21
N GLU A 269 15.20 -22.80 13.13
CA GLU A 269 16.63 -22.46 12.97
C GLU A 269 17.09 -21.29 13.87
N GLY A 270 16.19 -20.69 14.65
CA GLY A 270 16.53 -19.60 15.55
C GLY A 270 17.11 -18.37 14.84
N GLN A 271 16.72 -18.10 13.59
CA GLN A 271 17.24 -16.98 12.79
C GLN A 271 16.98 -15.60 13.39
N THR A 272 16.24 -15.53 14.48
CA THR A 272 16.17 -14.35 15.34
C THR A 272 17.12 -14.56 16.52
N LEU A 273 18.16 -13.75 16.64
CA LEU A 273 19.15 -13.75 17.74
C LEU A 273 18.53 -13.80 19.16
N SER A 274 17.27 -13.49 19.26
CA SER A 274 16.46 -13.52 20.48
C SER A 274 15.74 -14.85 20.73
N ALA A 275 15.56 -15.69 19.74
CA ALA A 275 14.87 -16.98 19.90
C ALA A 275 15.68 -17.95 20.77
N ASN A 276 17.01 -17.79 20.81
CA ASN A 276 17.89 -18.60 21.65
C ASN A 276 17.72 -18.34 23.17
N ALA A 277 17.04 -17.22 23.53
CA ALA A 277 16.75 -16.89 24.92
C ALA A 277 15.36 -17.35 25.37
N ALA A 278 14.52 -17.83 24.45
CA ALA A 278 13.16 -18.22 24.74
C ALA A 278 13.10 -19.61 25.39
N LYS A 279 12.27 -19.76 26.43
CA LYS A 279 12.21 -20.95 27.26
C LYS A 279 11.47 -22.11 26.60
N ASP A 280 10.49 -21.83 25.76
CA ASP A 280 9.67 -22.82 25.07
C ASP A 280 9.32 -22.38 23.63
N ASP A 281 8.69 -23.27 22.86
CA ASP A 281 8.37 -23.01 21.46
C ASP A 281 7.26 -21.96 21.28
N ALA A 282 6.36 -21.83 22.23
CA ALA A 282 5.31 -20.79 22.22
C ALA A 282 5.94 -19.40 22.42
N GLU A 283 6.92 -19.27 23.32
CA GLU A 283 7.66 -18.03 23.53
C GLU A 283 8.53 -17.69 22.31
N LYS A 284 9.19 -18.68 21.69
CA LYS A 284 9.95 -18.49 20.43
C LYS A 284 9.04 -17.94 19.33
N ARG A 285 7.85 -18.52 19.15
CA ARG A 285 6.88 -18.09 18.17
C ARG A 285 6.36 -16.67 18.45
N TRP A 286 6.05 -16.36 19.70
CA TRP A 286 5.66 -15.01 20.13
C TRP A 286 6.75 -13.97 19.85
N VAL A 287 8.00 -14.28 20.20
CA VAL A 287 9.15 -13.40 19.93
C VAL A 287 9.34 -13.19 18.44
N PHE A 288 9.23 -14.25 17.63
CA PHE A 288 9.34 -14.17 16.17
C PHE A 288 8.26 -13.25 15.57
N VAL A 289 7.02 -13.42 15.97
CA VAL A 289 5.88 -12.65 15.44
C VAL A 289 5.96 -11.19 15.87
N THR A 290 6.35 -10.91 17.12
CA THR A 290 6.44 -9.55 17.65
C THR A 290 7.76 -8.84 17.38
N ASN A 291 8.66 -9.46 16.59
CA ASN A 291 9.83 -8.75 16.07
C ASN A 291 9.40 -7.53 15.26
N TRP A 292 10.16 -6.45 15.36
CA TRP A 292 9.88 -5.17 14.70
C TRP A 292 8.52 -4.57 15.11
N SER A 293 8.20 -4.67 16.38
CA SER A 293 7.12 -3.91 17.00
C SER A 293 7.50 -2.44 17.09
N MET A 294 6.56 -1.55 16.84
CA MET A 294 6.73 -0.11 16.92
C MET A 294 6.69 0.35 18.39
N PRO A 295 7.76 0.96 18.93
CA PRO A 295 7.70 1.53 20.27
C PRO A 295 6.76 2.75 20.28
N PRO A 296 6.06 3.00 21.41
CA PRO A 296 5.10 4.11 21.53
C PRO A 296 5.71 5.48 21.19
N GLU A 297 6.97 5.70 21.55
CA GLU A 297 7.71 6.95 21.29
C GLU A 297 7.88 7.22 19.80
N ALA A 298 7.95 6.17 18.98
CA ALA A 298 8.07 6.28 17.53
C ALA A 298 6.81 6.86 16.86
N THR A 299 5.69 6.92 17.57
CA THR A 299 4.47 7.59 17.07
C THR A 299 4.72 9.06 16.71
N LYS A 300 5.68 9.72 17.35
CA LYS A 300 6.05 11.10 17.05
C LYS A 300 6.57 11.28 15.62
N GLU A 301 7.11 10.21 15.02
CA GLU A 301 7.57 10.24 13.64
C GLU A 301 6.45 10.40 12.62
N PHE A 302 5.20 10.11 12.95
CA PHE A 302 4.08 10.31 12.02
C PHE A 302 4.00 11.74 11.48
N TRP A 303 4.37 12.72 12.30
CA TRP A 303 4.33 14.13 11.94
C TRP A 303 5.66 14.87 12.03
N HIS A 304 6.71 14.23 12.58
CA HIS A 304 8.02 14.82 12.73
C HIS A 304 9.10 13.85 12.25
N HIS A 305 9.66 14.13 11.08
CA HIS A 305 10.70 13.30 10.47
C HIS A 305 11.99 13.28 11.31
N GLY A 306 12.66 12.13 11.35
CA GLY A 306 14.03 11.99 11.84
C GLY A 306 14.20 12.03 13.37
N ILE A 307 13.15 11.80 14.17
CA ILE A 307 13.27 11.73 15.64
C ILE A 307 14.23 10.62 16.06
N GLU A 308 14.18 9.47 15.40
CA GLU A 308 15.04 8.33 15.65
C GLU A 308 16.39 8.41 14.95
N GLY A 309 16.67 9.50 14.26
CA GLY A 309 17.87 9.75 13.50
C GLY A 309 17.68 9.58 12.00
N ASP A 310 18.69 10.03 11.24
CA ASP A 310 18.69 9.99 9.79
C ASP A 310 19.44 8.76 9.28
N THR A 311 18.86 8.06 8.35
CA THR A 311 19.44 6.90 7.70
C THR A 311 20.37 7.24 6.55
N SER A 312 20.39 8.49 6.09
CA SER A 312 21.41 8.98 5.19
C SER A 312 22.81 8.89 5.82
N CYS A 313 22.88 8.75 7.15
CA CYS A 313 24.12 8.49 7.85
C CYS A 313 24.43 6.99 7.90
N PRO A 314 25.61 6.53 7.45
CA PRO A 314 26.01 5.14 7.50
C PRO A 314 25.96 4.57 8.93
N MET A 315 25.27 3.43 9.11
CA MET A 315 25.10 2.81 10.44
C MET A 315 26.42 2.42 11.12
N THR A 316 27.49 2.19 10.36
CA THR A 316 28.80 1.81 10.90
C THR A 316 29.54 2.96 11.57
N LEU A 317 29.25 4.20 11.18
CA LEU A 317 29.82 5.40 11.82
C LEU A 317 29.02 5.84 13.06
N ALA A 318 28.01 5.11 13.42
CA ALA A 318 26.87 5.65 14.12
C ALA A 318 26.79 5.35 15.61
N ILE A 319 27.60 4.50 16.15
CA ILE A 319 27.58 4.26 17.60
C ILE A 319 28.34 5.41 18.28
N GLY A 320 27.60 6.49 18.54
CA GLY A 320 28.05 7.59 19.38
C GLY A 320 28.63 8.82 18.69
N THR A 321 28.71 8.87 17.35
CA THR A 321 29.28 10.04 16.65
C THR A 321 28.22 10.78 15.83
N LYS A 322 28.24 12.11 15.87
CA LYS A 322 27.55 12.93 14.88
C LYS A 322 28.36 12.84 13.57
N ASN A 323 27.68 12.70 12.43
CA ASN A 323 28.36 12.85 11.16
C ASN A 323 28.89 14.30 11.03
N ARG A 324 29.75 14.57 10.01
CA ARG A 324 30.32 15.92 9.77
C ARG A 324 29.28 17.01 9.62
N ASN A 325 28.01 16.67 9.32
CA ASN A 325 26.91 17.60 9.13
C ASN A 325 26.03 17.74 10.38
N GLY A 326 26.40 17.16 11.53
CA GLY A 326 25.64 17.26 12.77
C GLY A 326 24.37 16.40 12.83
N ILE A 327 24.11 15.58 11.82
CA ILE A 327 22.93 14.71 11.74
C ILE A 327 23.16 13.50 12.66
N ARG A 328 22.16 13.19 13.46
CA ARG A 328 22.21 11.99 14.31
C ARG A 328 21.94 10.76 13.44
N PRO A 329 22.80 9.74 13.51
CA PRO A 329 22.50 8.49 12.82
C PRO A 329 21.28 7.82 13.43
N TYR A 330 20.55 7.09 12.61
CA TYR A 330 19.41 6.30 13.05
C TYR A 330 19.82 5.32 14.18
N THR A 331 19.13 5.43 15.32
CA THR A 331 19.49 4.65 16.51
C THR A 331 18.99 3.22 16.47
N GLY A 332 18.15 2.89 15.49
CA GLY A 332 17.61 1.54 15.31
C GLY A 332 16.64 1.10 16.39
N ARG A 333 16.02 2.03 17.14
CA ARG A 333 15.03 1.69 18.17
C ARG A 333 13.80 1.06 17.55
N LEU A 334 13.37 1.58 16.39
CA LEU A 334 12.34 0.94 15.59
C LEU A 334 12.80 -0.46 15.19
N GLY A 335 12.15 -1.45 15.74
CA GLY A 335 12.37 -2.81 15.34
C GLY A 335 13.64 -3.46 15.84
N ARG A 336 14.23 -3.00 16.95
CA ARG A 336 15.24 -3.86 17.60
C ARG A 336 14.60 -5.22 17.89
N PRO A 337 15.13 -6.31 17.32
CA PRO A 337 14.74 -7.64 17.76
C PRO A 337 15.06 -7.76 19.24
N PHE A 338 14.29 -8.52 19.98
CA PHE A 338 14.51 -8.73 21.41
C PHE A 338 15.95 -9.23 21.61
N GLY A 339 16.78 -8.44 22.31
CA GLY A 339 18.19 -8.78 22.57
C GLY A 339 19.18 -8.47 21.45
N ALA A 340 18.78 -7.97 20.29
CA ALA A 340 19.72 -7.59 19.24
C ALA A 340 20.40 -6.26 19.53
N LYS A 341 21.69 -6.18 19.25
CA LYS A 341 22.51 -4.97 19.40
C LYS A 341 22.27 -3.94 18.28
N SER A 342 21.78 -4.38 17.12
CA SER A 342 21.52 -3.54 15.94
C SER A 342 20.03 -3.50 15.58
N GLY A 343 19.50 -2.34 15.25
CA GLY A 343 18.11 -2.18 14.80
C GLY A 343 17.91 -2.57 13.33
N ASN A 344 16.64 -2.70 12.95
CA ASN A 344 16.28 -2.96 11.56
C ASN A 344 16.24 -1.64 10.78
N TYR A 345 17.23 -1.41 9.92
CA TYR A 345 17.33 -0.23 9.05
C TYR A 345 16.28 -0.18 7.94
N ARG A 346 15.50 -1.25 7.76
CA ARG A 346 14.48 -1.41 6.70
C ARG A 346 13.14 -0.75 7.03
N GLN A 347 12.97 -0.29 8.26
CA GLN A 347 11.68 0.23 8.77
C GLN A 347 11.94 1.42 9.69
N HIS A 348 12.72 2.36 9.23
CA HIS A 348 13.28 3.41 10.04
C HIS A 348 12.59 4.77 9.89
N SER A 349 11.63 4.94 8.98
CA SER A 349 10.75 6.10 8.96
C SER A 349 9.30 5.67 9.00
N LEU A 350 8.55 6.26 9.92
CA LEU A 350 7.11 6.12 10.05
C LEU A 350 6.41 7.42 9.62
N TYR A 351 7.12 8.26 8.88
CA TYR A 351 6.66 9.60 8.56
C TYR A 351 5.49 9.58 7.58
N VAL A 352 4.32 10.00 8.05
CA VAL A 352 3.10 10.12 7.25
C VAL A 352 2.95 11.55 6.71
N GLY A 353 3.65 12.49 7.31
CA GLY A 353 3.60 13.91 6.99
C GLY A 353 2.70 14.71 7.90
N TRP A 354 3.22 15.83 8.42
CA TRP A 354 2.47 16.71 9.32
C TRP A 354 1.20 17.27 8.67
N VAL A 355 1.22 17.56 7.36
CA VAL A 355 0.05 18.03 6.60
C VAL A 355 -1.03 16.95 6.58
N THR A 356 -0.65 15.70 6.32
CA THR A 356 -1.58 14.56 6.31
C THR A 356 -2.22 14.37 7.67
N CYS A 357 -1.41 14.36 8.74
CA CYS A 357 -1.89 14.20 10.11
C CYS A 357 -2.81 15.34 10.53
N PHE A 358 -2.46 16.59 10.20
CA PHE A 358 -3.29 17.77 10.47
C PHE A 358 -4.64 17.68 9.77
N LEU A 359 -4.65 17.35 8.48
CA LEU A 359 -5.88 17.22 7.70
C LEU A 359 -6.74 16.05 8.20
N ALA A 360 -6.13 14.93 8.57
CA ALA A 360 -6.84 13.79 9.16
C ALA A 360 -7.51 14.18 10.49
N LEU A 361 -6.79 14.88 11.36
CA LEU A 361 -7.33 15.39 12.62
C LEU A 361 -8.48 16.36 12.37
N LEU A 362 -8.34 17.27 11.41
CA LEU A 362 -9.41 18.21 11.01
C LEU A 362 -10.67 17.46 10.59
N ALA A 363 -10.56 16.36 9.80
CA ALA A 363 -11.70 15.54 9.41
C ALA A 363 -12.42 14.95 10.63
N VAL A 364 -11.66 14.44 11.61
CA VAL A 364 -12.23 13.89 12.85
C VAL A 364 -12.93 14.98 13.67
N ILE A 365 -12.28 16.13 13.87
CA ILE A 365 -12.86 17.26 14.61
C ILE A 365 -14.20 17.69 14.00
N MET A 366 -14.28 17.73 12.67
CA MET A 366 -15.50 18.12 11.96
C MET A 366 -16.68 17.18 12.19
N VAL A 367 -16.47 15.94 12.59
CA VAL A 367 -17.55 15.00 12.95
C VAL A 367 -18.25 15.43 14.24
N PHE A 368 -17.50 15.99 15.19
CA PHE A 368 -17.99 16.35 16.52
C PHE A 368 -18.50 17.79 16.62
N VAL A 369 -18.04 18.68 15.74
CA VAL A 369 -18.47 20.08 15.73
C VAL A 369 -19.74 20.23 14.91
N LYS A 370 -20.72 20.97 15.43
CA LYS A 370 -22.03 21.24 14.76
C LYS A 370 -21.92 22.02 13.42
N TRP A 371 -20.70 22.27 12.93
CA TRP A 371 -20.40 23.01 11.69
C TRP A 371 -20.77 22.24 10.42
N HIS A 372 -21.06 20.99 10.53
CA HIS A 372 -21.34 20.11 9.39
C HIS A 372 -22.78 20.14 8.87
N ALA A 373 -23.74 20.80 9.57
CA ALA A 373 -25.10 20.88 9.07
C ALA A 373 -25.20 21.41 7.62
N PRO A 374 -24.50 22.50 7.24
CA PRO A 374 -24.46 22.96 5.85
C PRO A 374 -23.58 22.08 4.94
N LEU A 375 -22.50 21.48 5.50
CA LEU A 375 -21.65 20.51 4.79
C LEU A 375 -22.47 19.28 4.44
N ILE A 376 -23.22 18.73 5.40
CA ILE A 376 -24.13 17.58 5.19
C ILE A 376 -25.28 17.94 4.25
N ALA A 377 -25.80 19.16 4.31
CA ALA A 377 -26.83 19.62 3.37
C ALA A 377 -26.30 19.71 1.92
N CYS A 378 -25.03 20.16 1.74
CA CYS A 378 -24.37 20.14 0.44
C CYS A 378 -23.91 18.73 0.03
N LEU A 379 -23.72 17.82 1.00
CA LEU A 379 -23.35 16.43 0.84
C LEU A 379 -24.53 15.49 0.69
N ARG A 380 -25.78 16.00 0.79
CA ARG A 380 -26.91 15.22 0.33
C ARG A 380 -26.73 15.04 -1.18
N PRO A 381 -26.01 14.00 -1.63
CA PRO A 381 -26.03 13.65 -3.03
C PRO A 381 -27.47 13.27 -3.32
N GLN A 382 -27.87 13.48 -4.52
CA GLN A 382 -29.12 12.94 -5.06
C GLN A 382 -29.19 11.39 -4.98
N THR A 383 -28.16 10.75 -4.40
CA THR A 383 -28.07 9.31 -4.13
C THR A 383 -27.83 9.06 -2.63
N THR A 384 -28.75 8.39 -2.02
CA THR A 384 -29.03 8.20 -0.59
C THR A 384 -28.00 7.40 0.23
N ASN A 385 -26.83 7.02 -0.33
CA ASN A 385 -25.97 5.96 0.25
C ASN A 385 -24.61 6.42 0.79
N HIS A 386 -24.36 7.73 0.88
CA HIS A 386 -23.09 8.23 1.37
C HIS A 386 -23.26 8.95 2.71
N GLU A 387 -22.93 8.28 3.80
CA GLU A 387 -22.80 8.92 5.12
C GLU A 387 -21.33 9.28 5.38
N PRO A 388 -20.89 10.52 5.08
CA PRO A 388 -19.50 10.93 5.29
C PRO A 388 -19.05 10.76 6.74
N ARG A 389 -19.97 11.04 7.68
CA ARG A 389 -19.72 10.91 9.13
C ARG A 389 -19.37 9.48 9.54
N ALA A 390 -20.19 8.51 9.10
CA ALA A 390 -19.93 7.10 9.40
C ALA A 390 -18.59 6.64 8.78
N THR A 391 -18.29 7.10 7.55
CA THR A 391 -17.03 6.79 6.87
C THR A 391 -15.82 7.38 7.60
N ILE A 392 -15.89 8.65 8.01
CA ILE A 392 -14.81 9.31 8.77
C ILE A 392 -14.58 8.56 10.08
N LEU A 393 -15.64 8.24 10.83
CA LEU A 393 -15.54 7.50 12.10
C LEU A 393 -14.95 6.10 11.87
N PHE A 394 -15.39 5.39 10.82
CA PHE A 394 -14.85 4.07 10.49
C PHE A 394 -13.33 4.13 10.28
N PHE A 395 -12.84 5.05 9.42
CA PHE A 395 -11.40 5.17 9.15
C PHE A 395 -10.63 5.74 10.34
N ALA A 396 -11.23 6.60 11.16
CA ALA A 396 -10.58 7.11 12.38
C ALA A 396 -10.39 5.97 13.42
N ILE A 397 -11.41 5.16 13.65
CA ILE A 397 -11.33 3.99 14.53
C ILE A 397 -10.30 2.99 13.97
N ALA A 398 -10.37 2.69 12.67
CA ALA A 398 -9.43 1.79 12.01
C ALA A 398 -7.98 2.28 12.14
N ALA A 399 -7.73 3.57 11.96
CA ALA A 399 -6.39 4.16 12.12
C ALA A 399 -5.83 3.92 13.54
N VAL A 400 -6.65 4.14 14.57
CA VAL A 400 -6.26 3.90 15.97
C VAL A 400 -6.01 2.41 16.22
N VAL A 401 -6.89 1.53 15.74
CA VAL A 401 -6.75 0.08 15.93
C VAL A 401 -5.46 -0.43 15.27
N PHE A 402 -5.18 -0.02 14.03
CA PHE A 402 -3.97 -0.45 13.35
C PHE A 402 -2.70 0.16 13.93
N TRP A 403 -2.77 1.39 14.43
CA TRP A 403 -1.69 1.99 15.20
C TRP A 403 -1.37 1.16 16.46
N LEU A 404 -2.39 0.74 17.22
CA LEU A 404 -2.22 -0.14 18.38
C LEU A 404 -1.65 -1.50 17.97
N PHE A 405 -2.12 -2.10 16.86
CA PHE A 405 -1.58 -3.35 16.35
C PHE A 405 -0.11 -3.21 15.93
N SER A 406 0.30 -2.06 15.37
CA SER A 406 1.69 -1.83 14.98
C SER A 406 2.66 -1.80 16.18
N MET A 407 2.15 -1.50 17.39
CA MET A 407 2.94 -1.53 18.61
C MET A 407 3.33 -2.95 19.05
N GLY A 408 2.61 -3.99 18.60
CA GLY A 408 2.95 -5.37 18.87
C GLY A 408 3.18 -5.68 20.36
N ARG A 409 4.42 -6.04 20.72
CA ARG A 409 4.81 -6.35 22.11
C ARG A 409 4.62 -5.20 23.09
N TYR A 410 4.65 -3.95 22.63
CA TYR A 410 4.45 -2.77 23.49
C TYR A 410 2.98 -2.53 23.82
N CYS A 411 2.07 -3.21 23.11
CA CYS A 411 0.64 -3.23 23.39
C CYS A 411 0.14 -4.68 23.40
N GLU A 412 0.76 -5.52 24.23
CA GLU A 412 0.56 -6.97 24.27
C GLU A 412 -0.92 -7.38 24.39
N PRO A 413 -1.75 -6.81 25.29
CA PRO A 413 -3.14 -7.25 25.41
C PRO A 413 -3.93 -7.11 24.11
N VAL A 414 -3.65 -6.07 23.34
CA VAL A 414 -4.31 -5.82 22.04
C VAL A 414 -3.72 -6.73 20.96
N TYR A 415 -2.39 -6.90 20.94
CA TYR A 415 -1.77 -7.72 19.90
C TYR A 415 -2.01 -9.22 20.09
N ARG A 416 -2.28 -9.68 21.31
CA ARG A 416 -2.73 -11.06 21.59
C ARG A 416 -4.02 -11.41 20.84
N LEU A 417 -4.89 -10.44 20.56
CA LEU A 417 -6.09 -10.65 19.75
C LEU A 417 -5.73 -10.97 18.30
N VAL A 418 -4.73 -10.29 17.74
CA VAL A 418 -4.22 -10.57 16.39
C VAL A 418 -3.54 -11.94 16.34
N TYR A 419 -2.73 -12.25 17.36
CA TYR A 419 -2.02 -13.51 17.47
C TYR A 419 -2.97 -14.72 17.54
N ALA A 420 -4.13 -14.55 18.20
CA ALA A 420 -5.16 -15.59 18.32
C ALA A 420 -5.98 -15.82 17.04
N LEU A 421 -5.87 -14.94 16.03
CA LEU A 421 -6.56 -15.16 14.75
C LEU A 421 -5.93 -16.33 13.99
N PRO A 422 -6.70 -17.01 13.10
CA PRO A 422 -6.11 -17.97 12.18
C PRO A 422 -4.93 -17.37 11.42
N PHE A 423 -3.78 -18.04 11.44
CA PHE A 423 -2.50 -17.56 10.87
C PHE A 423 -1.91 -16.30 11.55
N GLY A 424 -2.46 -15.84 12.69
CA GLY A 424 -1.93 -14.68 13.43
C GLY A 424 -0.51 -14.91 13.92
N ASP A 425 -0.16 -16.14 14.25
CA ASP A 425 1.17 -16.60 14.66
C ASP A 425 2.20 -16.66 13.49
N TYR A 426 1.77 -16.41 12.26
CA TYR A 426 2.62 -16.24 11.07
C TYR A 426 2.79 -14.77 10.63
N LEU A 427 2.00 -13.84 11.19
CA LEU A 427 2.04 -12.42 10.85
C LEU A 427 3.21 -11.72 11.56
N ARG A 428 4.41 -11.87 11.01
CA ARG A 428 5.63 -11.26 11.53
C ARG A 428 5.66 -9.74 11.30
N ALA A 429 6.35 -9.03 12.17
CA ALA A 429 6.61 -7.59 12.09
C ALA A 429 5.34 -6.74 12.26
N PRO A 430 4.91 -6.50 13.53
CA PRO A 430 3.72 -5.70 13.82
C PRO A 430 3.72 -4.31 13.19
N VAL A 431 4.89 -3.69 12.97
CA VAL A 431 5.00 -2.41 12.28
C VAL A 431 4.38 -2.41 10.88
N LYS A 432 4.16 -3.56 10.24
CA LYS A 432 3.43 -3.67 8.95
C LYS A 432 2.01 -3.13 9.03
N TRP A 433 1.37 -3.17 10.21
CA TRP A 433 0.05 -2.57 10.42
C TRP A 433 0.06 -1.05 10.23
N HIS A 434 1.23 -0.42 10.34
CA HIS A 434 1.37 1.01 10.09
C HIS A 434 0.98 1.41 8.65
N HIS A 435 1.15 0.55 7.65
CA HIS A 435 0.66 0.81 6.29
C HIS A 435 -0.85 1.03 6.23
N LEU A 436 -1.62 0.30 7.07
CA LEU A 436 -3.06 0.50 7.17
C LEU A 436 -3.38 1.80 7.91
N THR A 437 -2.58 2.15 8.91
CA THR A 437 -2.69 3.46 9.59
C THR A 437 -2.45 4.60 8.61
N GLU A 438 -1.37 4.57 7.82
CA GLU A 438 -1.08 5.56 6.77
C GLU A 438 -2.23 5.69 5.78
N PHE A 439 -2.72 4.57 5.27
CA PHE A 439 -3.85 4.55 4.34
C PHE A 439 -5.09 5.22 4.95
N CYS A 440 -5.44 4.86 6.19
CA CYS A 440 -6.57 5.47 6.90
C CYS A 440 -6.38 6.97 7.11
N LEU A 441 -5.17 7.42 7.50
CA LEU A 441 -4.85 8.83 7.67
C LEU A 441 -4.95 9.60 6.35
N CYS A 442 -4.51 9.02 5.23
CA CYS A 442 -4.65 9.63 3.91
C CYS A 442 -6.11 9.70 3.44
N VAL A 443 -6.93 8.68 3.74
CA VAL A 443 -8.39 8.75 3.51
C VAL A 443 -9.00 9.90 4.30
N LEU A 444 -8.70 9.99 5.59
CA LEU A 444 -9.16 11.08 6.47
C LEU A 444 -8.67 12.44 5.99
N ALA A 445 -7.40 12.54 5.53
CA ALA A 445 -6.87 13.78 4.97
C ALA A 445 -7.69 14.27 3.76
N GLY A 446 -8.17 13.35 2.91
CA GLY A 446 -9.09 13.68 1.82
C GLY A 446 -10.38 14.34 2.31
N TYR A 447 -10.98 13.81 3.39
CA TYR A 447 -12.13 14.43 4.04
C TYR A 447 -11.77 15.76 4.73
N GLY A 448 -10.59 15.87 5.31
CA GLY A 448 -10.08 17.10 5.90
C GLY A 448 -9.90 18.23 4.87
N ILE A 449 -9.30 17.91 3.70
CA ILE A 449 -9.20 18.84 2.57
C ILE A 449 -10.59 19.33 2.15
N TRP A 450 -11.51 18.39 2.00
CA TRP A 450 -12.87 18.71 1.62
C TRP A 450 -13.57 19.61 2.66
N GLY A 451 -13.46 19.26 3.93
CA GLY A 451 -14.00 20.07 5.02
C GLY A 451 -13.38 21.45 5.10
N TRP A 452 -12.08 21.57 4.91
CA TRP A 452 -11.40 22.85 4.88
C TRP A 452 -11.94 23.78 3.78
N MET A 453 -12.16 23.25 2.58
CA MET A 453 -12.76 24.01 1.47
C MET A 453 -14.15 24.59 1.83
N TYR A 454 -14.92 23.87 2.64
CA TYR A 454 -16.22 24.37 3.11
C TYR A 454 -16.14 25.30 4.31
N TRP A 455 -15.12 25.11 5.16
CA TRP A 455 -14.93 25.92 6.37
C TRP A 455 -14.45 27.33 6.04
N VAL A 456 -13.60 27.49 5.05
CA VAL A 456 -13.19 28.80 4.53
C VAL A 456 -14.36 29.45 3.79
N ARG A 457 -15.41 29.78 4.57
CA ARG A 457 -16.60 30.50 4.11
C ARG A 457 -16.38 32.01 3.98
N ALA A 458 -15.16 32.43 3.70
CA ALA A 458 -14.91 33.83 3.39
C ALA A 458 -15.75 34.19 2.15
N LYS A 459 -16.87 34.88 2.37
CA LYS A 459 -17.79 35.33 1.30
C LYS A 459 -17.09 36.20 0.26
N TRP A 460 -15.94 36.77 0.63
CA TRP A 460 -15.09 37.61 -0.22
C TRP A 460 -14.11 36.81 -1.10
N LEU A 461 -13.88 35.53 -0.82
CA LEU A 461 -13.01 34.68 -1.63
C LEU A 461 -13.84 33.84 -2.62
N SER A 462 -13.51 33.92 -3.89
CA SER A 462 -14.12 33.04 -4.90
C SER A 462 -13.76 31.59 -4.65
N ASP A 463 -14.62 30.65 -5.07
CA ASP A 463 -14.34 29.21 -4.92
C ASP A 463 -13.07 28.77 -5.69
N ARG A 464 -12.70 29.50 -6.74
CA ARG A 464 -11.44 29.28 -7.46
C ARG A 464 -10.23 29.59 -6.58
N VAL A 465 -10.25 30.70 -5.86
CA VAL A 465 -9.15 31.10 -4.96
C VAL A 465 -9.04 30.12 -3.80
N LYS A 466 -10.15 29.70 -3.19
CA LYS A 466 -10.16 28.67 -2.14
C LYS A 466 -9.57 27.35 -2.64
N THR A 467 -10.01 26.90 -3.82
CA THR A 467 -9.50 25.66 -4.42
C THR A 467 -8.00 25.76 -4.72
N ALA A 468 -7.53 26.91 -5.22
CA ALA A 468 -6.12 27.15 -5.47
C ALA A 468 -5.29 27.16 -4.17
N ALA A 469 -5.76 27.83 -3.12
CA ALA A 469 -5.09 27.85 -1.82
C ALA A 469 -4.95 26.42 -1.22
N VAL A 470 -6.03 25.64 -1.28
CA VAL A 470 -5.99 24.25 -0.81
C VAL A 470 -5.06 23.40 -1.68
N ALA A 471 -5.08 23.59 -3.00
CA ALA A 471 -4.17 22.88 -3.91
C ALA A 471 -2.70 23.20 -3.60
N VAL A 472 -2.38 24.45 -3.29
CA VAL A 472 -1.02 24.86 -2.87
C VAL A 472 -0.59 24.12 -1.59
N VAL A 473 -1.43 24.05 -0.56
CA VAL A 473 -1.10 23.35 0.69
C VAL A 473 -0.88 21.85 0.44
N VAL A 474 -1.70 21.25 -0.40
CA VAL A 474 -1.54 19.83 -0.77
C VAL A 474 -0.25 19.59 -1.55
N VAL A 475 0.07 20.48 -2.50
CA VAL A 475 1.33 20.38 -3.28
C VAL A 475 2.55 20.57 -2.37
N LEU A 476 2.50 21.52 -1.42
CA LEU A 476 3.56 21.70 -0.42
C LEU A 476 3.69 20.47 0.48
N GLY A 477 2.57 19.86 0.88
CA GLY A 477 2.57 18.61 1.64
C GLY A 477 3.18 17.45 0.85
N ALA A 478 2.82 17.29 -0.42
CA ALA A 478 3.41 16.27 -1.29
C ALA A 478 4.90 16.52 -1.56
N ALA A 479 5.31 17.77 -1.75
CA ALA A 479 6.71 18.15 -1.92
C ALA A 479 7.54 17.89 -0.64
N ASN A 480 6.96 18.14 0.53
CA ASN A 480 7.60 17.82 1.81
C ASN A 480 7.80 16.30 1.95
N LEU A 481 6.77 15.50 1.63
CA LEU A 481 6.90 14.04 1.62
C LEU A 481 7.88 13.54 0.55
N ALA A 482 7.88 14.13 -0.63
CA ALA A 482 8.85 13.81 -1.68
C ALA A 482 10.28 14.17 -1.27
N SER A 483 10.47 15.23 -0.49
CA SER A 483 11.77 15.59 0.08
C SER A 483 12.26 14.55 1.08
N ASP A 484 11.35 14.02 1.91
CA ASP A 484 11.64 12.90 2.81
C ASP A 484 11.98 11.63 2.00
N ALA A 485 11.12 11.26 1.06
CA ALA A 485 11.34 10.10 0.20
C ALA A 485 12.69 10.15 -0.55
N ARG A 486 13.12 11.35 -0.97
CA ARG A 486 14.41 11.53 -1.62
C ARG A 486 15.59 11.17 -0.73
N LEU A 487 15.51 11.36 0.58
CA LEU A 487 16.57 10.94 1.51
C LEU A 487 16.88 9.45 1.38
N TYR A 488 15.89 8.64 1.01
CA TYR A 488 16.03 7.20 0.82
C TYR A 488 16.43 6.77 -0.60
N CYS A 489 16.26 7.66 -1.57
CA CYS A 489 16.47 7.35 -2.98
C CYS A 489 17.65 8.11 -3.60
N ALA A 490 18.21 9.12 -2.91
CA ALA A 490 19.29 9.94 -3.46
C ALA A 490 20.64 9.19 -3.49
N PRO A 491 21.40 9.29 -4.59
CA PRO A 491 22.74 8.72 -4.66
C PRO A 491 23.73 9.56 -3.85
N HIS A 492 24.66 8.90 -3.17
CA HIS A 492 25.76 9.50 -2.45
C HIS A 492 27.09 9.24 -3.20
N ARG A 493 28.05 10.18 -3.10
CA ARG A 493 29.34 10.05 -3.79
C ARG A 493 30.25 8.99 -3.15
N ALA A 494 31.01 8.31 -3.99
CA ALA A 494 31.69 7.05 -3.74
C ALA A 494 32.81 7.05 -2.69
N ASP A 495 33.54 8.16 -2.51
CA ASP A 495 34.93 8.08 -1.97
C ASP A 495 35.06 7.76 -0.47
N ALA A 496 34.09 8.11 0.37
CA ALA A 496 34.11 7.80 1.80
C ALA A 496 33.16 6.70 2.23
N GLU A 497 32.18 6.36 1.38
CA GLU A 497 31.07 5.45 1.69
C GLU A 497 31.27 4.05 1.09
N MET A 498 32.22 3.87 0.17
CA MET A 498 32.57 2.57 -0.40
C MET A 498 33.04 1.57 0.66
N GLN A 499 33.78 1.99 1.67
CA GLN A 499 34.16 1.13 2.79
C GLN A 499 32.96 0.66 3.61
N PHE A 500 31.89 1.45 3.62
CA PHE A 500 30.64 1.09 4.29
C PHE A 500 29.82 0.10 3.47
N VAL A 501 29.72 0.28 2.18
CA VAL A 501 29.09 -0.69 1.27
C VAL A 501 29.85 -2.00 1.33
N ASP A 502 31.17 -1.98 1.25
CA ASP A 502 32.01 -3.15 1.40
C ASP A 502 31.79 -3.83 2.76
N GLY A 503 31.74 -3.06 3.84
CA GLY A 503 31.51 -3.58 5.19
C GLY A 503 30.14 -4.26 5.36
N ARG A 504 29.08 -3.79 4.70
CA ARG A 504 27.74 -4.40 4.74
C ARG A 504 27.56 -5.53 3.76
N ILE A 505 28.04 -5.34 2.56
CA ILE A 505 28.02 -6.37 1.52
C ILE A 505 28.93 -7.52 1.94
N THR A 506 30.06 -7.23 2.58
CA THR A 506 30.95 -8.25 3.14
C THR A 506 30.42 -8.93 4.42
N GLN A 507 29.43 -8.36 5.09
CA GLN A 507 28.72 -9.03 6.19
C GLN A 507 27.54 -9.89 5.74
N ASP A 508 27.01 -9.66 4.53
CA ASP A 508 26.00 -10.53 3.92
C ASP A 508 26.64 -11.39 2.81
N PRO A 509 26.88 -12.70 3.07
CA PRO A 509 27.48 -13.60 2.08
C PRO A 509 26.72 -13.63 0.74
N ARG A 510 25.42 -13.34 0.76
CA ARG A 510 24.58 -13.29 -0.45
C ARG A 510 24.90 -12.05 -1.29
N GLY A 511 25.07 -10.90 -0.65
CA GLY A 511 25.42 -9.66 -1.34
C GLY A 511 26.81 -9.74 -1.99
N ILE A 512 27.80 -10.33 -1.31
CA ILE A 512 29.14 -10.55 -1.87
C ILE A 512 29.08 -11.48 -3.10
N ALA A 513 28.41 -12.63 -2.95
CA ALA A 513 28.28 -13.59 -4.04
C ALA A 513 27.59 -12.94 -5.25
N GLN A 514 26.59 -12.12 -5.01
CA GLN A 514 25.84 -11.42 -6.04
C GLN A 514 26.67 -10.38 -6.79
N LEU A 515 27.40 -9.51 -6.07
CA LEU A 515 28.29 -8.52 -6.71
C LEU A 515 29.46 -9.20 -7.44
N SER A 516 30.01 -10.26 -6.88
CA SER A 516 31.08 -11.04 -7.51
C SER A 516 30.61 -11.74 -8.79
N GLN A 517 29.39 -12.30 -8.77
CA GLN A 517 28.80 -12.94 -9.95
C GLN A 517 28.47 -11.93 -11.07
N MET A 518 28.10 -10.71 -10.70
CA MET A 518 27.73 -9.68 -11.66
C MET A 518 28.94 -9.00 -12.31
N HIS A 519 30.15 -9.17 -11.79
CA HIS A 519 31.34 -8.42 -12.21
C HIS A 519 31.08 -6.91 -12.35
N ALA A 520 30.20 -6.39 -11.51
CA ALA A 520 29.68 -5.03 -11.63
C ALA A 520 30.59 -4.04 -10.93
N ARG A 521 30.83 -2.90 -11.60
CA ARG A 521 31.56 -1.78 -11.00
C ARG A 521 30.64 -0.99 -10.09
N VAL A 522 30.96 -0.86 -8.82
CA VAL A 522 30.28 0.03 -7.88
C VAL A 522 30.69 1.46 -8.17
N ILE A 523 29.72 2.33 -8.44
CA ILE A 523 29.91 3.75 -8.81
C ILE A 523 29.37 4.72 -7.76
N GLY A 524 28.66 4.22 -6.75
CA GLY A 524 28.08 5.02 -5.68
C GLY A 524 27.27 4.17 -4.71
N THR A 525 26.53 4.84 -3.82
CA THR A 525 25.64 4.21 -2.85
C THR A 525 24.30 4.91 -2.77
N ILE A 526 23.26 4.16 -2.43
CA ILE A 526 21.95 4.67 -2.06
C ILE A 526 21.61 4.05 -0.70
N GLN A 527 21.76 4.80 0.38
CA GLN A 527 21.36 4.39 1.74
C GLN A 527 21.66 2.92 2.12
N GLY A 528 22.86 2.45 1.83
CA GLY A 528 23.27 1.08 2.14
C GLY A 528 23.00 0.05 1.04
N ALA A 529 22.46 0.48 -0.10
CA ALA A 529 22.47 -0.25 -1.35
C ALA A 529 23.67 0.19 -2.19
N ALA A 530 24.28 -0.72 -2.93
CA ALA A 530 25.29 -0.37 -3.91
C ALA A 530 24.64 0.19 -5.18
N LEU A 531 25.13 1.31 -5.70
CA LEU A 531 24.81 1.77 -7.03
C LEU A 531 25.86 1.23 -7.99
N ILE A 532 25.47 0.42 -8.94
CA ILE A 532 26.40 -0.23 -9.88
C ILE A 532 26.23 0.32 -11.28
N GLU A 533 27.31 0.27 -12.05
CA GLU A 533 27.26 0.38 -13.50
C GLU A 533 26.59 -0.89 -14.07
N VAL A 534 25.59 -0.73 -14.93
CA VAL A 534 24.88 -1.89 -15.53
C VAL A 534 25.87 -2.72 -16.33
N PRO A 535 26.06 -4.01 -16.01
CA PRO A 535 26.97 -4.86 -16.72
C PRO A 535 26.58 -4.97 -18.20
N LYS A 536 27.55 -4.85 -19.10
CA LYS A 536 27.34 -5.19 -20.51
C LYS A 536 27.16 -6.70 -20.60
N ALA A 537 26.21 -7.15 -21.43
CA ALA A 537 26.03 -8.57 -21.69
C ALA A 537 27.37 -9.20 -22.10
N ARG A 538 27.93 -10.02 -21.26
CA ARG A 538 29.09 -10.86 -21.57
C ARG A 538 28.61 -12.31 -21.48
N ASP A 539 29.35 -13.21 -22.08
CA ASP A 539 29.16 -14.65 -22.27
C ASP A 539 28.56 -15.43 -21.08
N GLU A 540 27.54 -14.88 -20.42
CA GLU A 540 26.79 -15.61 -19.41
C GLU A 540 26.07 -16.79 -20.05
N LYS A 541 26.20 -17.94 -19.43
CA LYS A 541 25.47 -19.14 -19.82
C LYS A 541 23.97 -18.83 -19.81
N VAL A 542 23.35 -18.99 -20.98
CA VAL A 542 21.91 -18.76 -21.11
C VAL A 542 21.17 -19.69 -20.13
N PRO A 543 20.34 -19.18 -19.21
CA PRO A 543 19.64 -20.03 -18.25
C PRO A 543 18.74 -21.05 -18.96
N GLU A 544 18.82 -22.30 -18.55
CA GLU A 544 17.92 -23.34 -19.03
C GLU A 544 16.51 -23.11 -18.50
N LEU A 545 15.51 -23.29 -19.36
CA LEU A 545 14.12 -23.21 -18.92
C LEU A 545 13.75 -24.52 -18.23
N PRO A 546 13.19 -24.47 -17.01
CA PRO A 546 12.78 -25.66 -16.31
C PRO A 546 11.59 -26.34 -17.02
N SER A 547 11.48 -27.64 -16.92
CA SER A 547 10.25 -28.34 -17.24
C SER A 547 9.22 -28.03 -16.13
N PRO A 548 8.16 -27.26 -16.40
CA PRO A 548 7.22 -26.90 -15.35
C PRO A 548 6.43 -28.13 -14.87
N GLN A 549 6.15 -28.19 -13.58
CA GLN A 549 5.22 -29.18 -13.07
C GLN A 549 3.83 -28.93 -13.71
N PRO A 550 3.12 -29.99 -14.16
CA PRO A 550 1.84 -29.84 -14.87
C PRO A 550 0.81 -28.97 -14.13
N LEU A 551 0.72 -29.12 -12.81
CA LEU A 551 -0.17 -28.30 -11.98
C LEU A 551 0.24 -26.82 -11.97
N THR A 552 1.52 -26.52 -11.83
CA THR A 552 2.03 -25.15 -11.84
C THR A 552 1.79 -24.47 -13.18
N LEU A 553 2.02 -25.18 -14.28
CA LEU A 553 1.74 -24.69 -15.63
C LEU A 553 0.24 -24.43 -15.82
N ALA A 554 -0.63 -25.36 -15.41
CA ALA A 554 -2.08 -25.19 -15.49
C ALA A 554 -2.55 -23.96 -14.69
N LEU A 555 -2.06 -23.76 -13.47
CA LEU A 555 -2.38 -22.60 -12.64
C LEU A 555 -1.85 -21.30 -13.25
N GLY A 556 -0.65 -21.33 -13.85
CA GLY A 556 -0.06 -20.18 -14.54
C GLY A 556 -0.86 -19.77 -15.78
N ILE A 557 -1.29 -20.72 -16.59
CA ILE A 557 -2.17 -20.47 -17.75
C ILE A 557 -3.52 -19.92 -17.27
N LEU A 558 -4.13 -20.50 -16.25
CA LEU A 558 -5.39 -20.03 -15.69
C LEU A 558 -5.29 -18.58 -15.19
N SER A 559 -4.22 -18.24 -14.49
CA SER A 559 -3.94 -16.87 -14.02
C SER A 559 -3.81 -15.89 -15.19
N LEU A 560 -3.04 -16.25 -16.22
CA LEU A 560 -2.84 -15.42 -17.41
C LEU A 560 -4.15 -15.22 -18.19
N VAL A 561 -4.86 -16.31 -18.49
CA VAL A 561 -6.15 -16.27 -19.23
C VAL A 561 -7.19 -15.49 -18.42
N GLY A 562 -7.29 -15.71 -17.12
CA GLY A 562 -8.18 -14.97 -16.24
C GLY A 562 -7.88 -13.46 -16.26
N THR A 563 -6.61 -13.08 -16.17
CA THR A 563 -6.15 -11.71 -16.25
C THR A 563 -6.52 -11.06 -17.58
N LEU A 564 -6.21 -11.71 -18.70
CA LEU A 564 -6.53 -11.20 -20.04
C LEU A 564 -8.05 -11.09 -20.26
N SER A 565 -8.83 -12.03 -19.74
CA SER A 565 -10.29 -12.02 -19.85
C SER A 565 -10.90 -10.84 -19.07
N VAL A 566 -10.44 -10.57 -17.85
CA VAL A 566 -10.90 -9.43 -17.04
C VAL A 566 -10.48 -8.11 -17.70
N ALA A 567 -9.26 -8.01 -18.22
CA ALA A 567 -8.77 -6.82 -18.92
C ALA A 567 -9.60 -6.55 -20.19
N ALA A 568 -9.82 -7.56 -21.03
CA ALA A 568 -10.61 -7.45 -22.26
C ALA A 568 -12.08 -7.05 -21.97
N TYR A 569 -12.69 -7.66 -20.94
CA TYR A 569 -14.03 -7.29 -20.51
C TYR A 569 -14.10 -5.85 -19.97
N GLY A 570 -13.11 -5.44 -19.18
CA GLY A 570 -12.99 -4.08 -18.66
C GLY A 570 -12.90 -3.05 -19.78
N ILE A 571 -12.00 -3.27 -20.76
CA ILE A 571 -11.77 -2.35 -21.91
C ILE A 571 -13.05 -2.22 -22.77
N ARG A 572 -13.74 -3.32 -23.05
CA ARG A 572 -14.99 -3.27 -23.85
C ARG A 572 -16.12 -2.47 -23.20
N LYS A 573 -16.05 -2.21 -21.89
CA LYS A 573 -17.11 -1.54 -21.11
C LYS A 573 -16.70 -0.16 -20.59
N LEU A 574 -15.46 0.30 -20.88
CA LEU A 574 -15.03 1.69 -20.75
C LEU A 574 -15.57 2.54 -21.89
#